data_aee4c50b3fcc6b6b158116be2ebb631d
#
_entry.id   aee4c50b3fcc6b6b158116be2ebb631d
#
_cell.length_a   1.000
_cell.length_b   1.000
_cell.length_c   1.000
_cell.angle_alpha   90.00
_cell.angle_beta   90.00
_cell.angle_gamma   90.00
#
_symmetry.space_group_name_H-M   'P 1'
#
loop_
_entity.id
_entity.type
_entity.pdbx_description
1 polymer ?
#
loop_
_entity_poly.entity_id
_entity_poly.type
_entity_poly.pdbx_seq_one_letter_code
_entity_poly.pdbx_strand_id
1 'polypeptide(L)'
;MERVKEEVFQLILILMYELKDYLKAINQTKEPLLDTEDEQWEKKYPSFIINKCIAPFPDTVMLVNEINQLHHLDKKLQFDFLINSLRPRKRYTPWMKAKKLKNLEYVKEYYGYNNEKARNALDILNDEQISAIKTKLNKGGRDGRS
;
A
#
# COMPACT_ATOMS: atom_id res chain seq x y z
N MET A 1 3.26 -11.58 37.72
CA MET A 1 2.10 -10.94 37.09
C MET A 1 2.44 -10.19 35.79
N GLU A 2 3.54 -9.47 35.75
CA GLU A 2 3.93 -8.76 34.51
C GLU A 2 4.31 -9.70 33.36
N ARG A 3 5.02 -10.79 33.61
CA ARG A 3 5.35 -11.81 32.60
C ARG A 3 4.12 -12.42 31.92
N VAL A 4 3.08 -12.72 32.69
CA VAL A 4 1.85 -13.30 32.14
C VAL A 4 1.11 -12.28 31.26
N LYS A 5 1.16 -11.00 31.60
CA LYS A 5 0.59 -9.93 30.77
C LYS A 5 1.38 -9.74 29.49
N GLU A 6 2.67 -9.88 29.53
CA GLU A 6 3.55 -9.76 28.38
C GLU A 6 3.41 -10.95 27.42
N GLU A 7 3.30 -12.16 27.95
CA GLU A 7 3.01 -13.37 27.15
C GLU A 7 1.62 -13.33 26.51
N VAL A 8 0.62 -12.89 27.28
CA VAL A 8 -0.75 -12.70 26.72
C VAL A 8 -0.76 -11.58 25.68
N PHE A 9 -0.02 -10.50 25.88
CA PHE A 9 0.10 -9.42 24.91
C PHE A 9 0.83 -9.87 23.63
N GLN A 10 1.87 -10.69 23.75
CA GLN A 10 2.57 -11.30 22.61
C GLN A 10 1.68 -12.31 21.88
N LEU A 11 0.89 -13.10 22.59
CA LEU A 11 -0.09 -14.01 22.01
C LEU A 11 -1.21 -13.28 21.28
N ILE A 12 -1.67 -12.15 21.79
CA ILE A 12 -2.65 -11.27 21.12
C ILE A 12 -2.05 -10.65 19.87
N LEU A 13 -0.78 -10.24 19.89
CA LEU A 13 -0.05 -9.73 18.73
C LEU A 13 0.12 -10.80 17.63
N ILE A 14 0.35 -12.06 18.03
CA ILE A 14 0.49 -13.19 17.11
C ILE A 14 -0.88 -13.59 16.50
N LEU A 15 -1.96 -13.41 17.24
CA LEU A 15 -3.32 -13.71 16.79
C LEU A 15 -3.97 -12.60 15.96
N MET A 16 -3.30 -11.45 15.79
CA MET A 16 -3.86 -10.34 15.04
C MET A 16 -3.79 -10.57 13.54
N TYR A 17 -4.87 -10.21 12.86
CA TYR A 17 -4.92 -10.26 11.42
C TYR A 17 -3.84 -9.35 10.80
N GLU A 18 -3.16 -9.88 9.79
CA GLU A 18 -2.25 -9.12 8.95
C GLU A 18 -3.00 -8.43 7.81
N LEU A 19 -2.35 -7.48 7.17
CA LEU A 19 -2.91 -6.76 6.01
C LEU A 19 -3.46 -7.71 4.93
N LYS A 20 -2.76 -8.81 4.68
CA LYS A 20 -3.19 -9.84 3.71
C LYS A 20 -4.52 -10.50 4.09
N ASP A 21 -4.79 -10.68 5.38
CA ASP A 21 -6.02 -11.33 5.87
C ASP A 21 -7.22 -10.42 5.63
N TYR A 22 -7.10 -9.13 5.91
CA TYR A 22 -8.13 -8.14 5.59
C TYR A 22 -8.40 -8.06 4.10
N LEU A 23 -7.35 -7.99 3.28
CA LEU A 23 -7.50 -7.95 1.82
C LEU A 23 -8.12 -9.22 1.26
N LYS A 24 -7.79 -10.38 1.80
CA LYS A 24 -8.40 -11.65 1.44
C LYS A 24 -9.88 -11.69 1.82
N ALA A 25 -10.23 -11.23 3.01
CA ALA A 25 -11.61 -11.15 3.46
C ALA A 25 -12.45 -10.22 2.57
N ILE A 26 -11.94 -9.02 2.26
CA ILE A 26 -12.64 -8.06 1.41
C ILE A 26 -12.79 -8.56 -0.03
N ASN A 27 -11.75 -9.15 -0.59
CA ASN A 27 -11.73 -9.52 -2.00
C ASN A 27 -12.32 -10.89 -2.30
N GLN A 28 -12.26 -11.85 -1.37
CA GLN A 28 -12.57 -13.24 -1.67
C GLN A 28 -13.51 -13.90 -0.66
N THR A 29 -13.11 -14.04 0.60
CA THR A 29 -13.81 -14.89 1.58
C THR A 29 -15.05 -14.24 2.17
N LYS A 30 -15.09 -12.92 2.23
CA LYS A 30 -16.20 -12.15 2.85
C LYS A 30 -16.42 -12.44 4.34
N GLU A 31 -15.36 -12.86 5.02
CA GLU A 31 -15.41 -13.11 6.46
C GLU A 31 -15.44 -11.81 7.26
N PRO A 32 -16.37 -11.66 8.21
CA PRO A 32 -16.48 -10.46 9.04
C PRO A 32 -15.42 -10.47 10.17
N LEU A 33 -14.17 -10.24 9.82
CA LEU A 33 -13.03 -10.33 10.74
C LEU A 33 -13.11 -9.37 11.93
N LEU A 34 -13.82 -8.25 11.80
CA LEU A 34 -14.01 -7.27 12.86
C LEU A 34 -15.30 -7.46 13.65
N ASP A 35 -16.02 -8.54 13.42
CA ASP A 35 -17.20 -8.91 14.22
C ASP A 35 -16.77 -9.56 15.53
N THR A 36 -16.12 -8.79 16.38
CA THR A 36 -15.62 -9.19 17.69
C THR A 36 -16.07 -8.19 18.75
N GLU A 37 -16.18 -8.62 20.00
CA GLU A 37 -16.50 -7.74 21.13
C GLU A 37 -15.28 -6.92 21.58
N ASP A 38 -14.08 -7.20 21.08
CA ASP A 38 -12.86 -6.52 21.45
C ASP A 38 -12.59 -5.32 20.51
N GLU A 39 -12.78 -4.13 21.05
CA GLU A 39 -12.49 -2.85 20.35
C GLU A 39 -11.05 -2.70 19.87
N GLN A 40 -10.10 -3.46 20.42
CA GLN A 40 -8.70 -3.35 20.00
C GLN A 40 -8.49 -3.86 18.57
N TRP A 41 -9.27 -4.83 18.13
CA TRP A 41 -9.25 -5.33 16.75
C TRP A 41 -9.67 -4.26 15.76
N GLU A 42 -10.71 -3.52 16.09
CA GLU A 42 -11.19 -2.41 15.28
C GLU A 42 -10.16 -1.29 15.19
N LYS A 43 -9.55 -0.89 16.32
CA LYS A 43 -8.53 0.18 16.36
C LYS A 43 -7.32 -0.11 15.49
N LYS A 44 -6.96 -1.39 15.33
CA LYS A 44 -5.79 -1.82 14.55
C LYS A 44 -6.06 -2.02 13.06
N TYR A 45 -7.31 -2.01 12.64
CA TYR A 45 -7.66 -2.08 11.22
C TYR A 45 -7.08 -0.88 10.45
N PRO A 46 -6.19 -1.12 9.46
CA PRO A 46 -5.50 -0.06 8.74
C PRO A 46 -6.33 0.45 7.57
N SER A 47 -7.42 1.15 7.83
CA SER A 47 -8.41 1.57 6.83
C SER A 47 -7.79 2.33 5.64
N PHE A 48 -6.88 3.27 5.90
CA PHE A 48 -6.22 4.03 4.85
C PHE A 48 -5.39 3.14 3.91
N ILE A 49 -4.61 2.21 4.46
CA ILE A 49 -3.77 1.31 3.67
C ILE A 49 -4.64 0.33 2.87
N ILE A 50 -5.68 -0.22 3.46
CA ILE A 50 -6.65 -1.09 2.78
C ILE A 50 -7.30 -0.36 1.61
N ASN A 51 -7.81 0.83 1.83
CA ASN A 51 -8.42 1.64 0.78
C ASN A 51 -7.45 1.91 -0.36
N LYS A 52 -6.20 2.22 -0.04
CA LYS A 52 -5.14 2.43 -1.03
C LYS A 52 -4.82 1.17 -1.84
N CYS A 53 -4.89 -0.01 -1.23
CA CYS A 53 -4.67 -1.28 -1.92
C CYS A 53 -5.81 -1.66 -2.86
N ILE A 54 -7.04 -1.25 -2.56
CA ILE A 54 -8.25 -1.62 -3.33
C ILE A 54 -8.59 -0.56 -4.38
N ALA A 55 -8.24 0.70 -4.18
CA ALA A 55 -8.56 1.81 -5.06
C ALA A 55 -8.12 1.66 -6.55
N PRO A 56 -6.99 1.00 -6.88
CA PRO A 56 -6.50 0.95 -8.26
C PRO A 56 -7.36 0.16 -9.26
N PHE A 57 -8.45 -0.45 -8.83
CA PHE A 57 -9.29 -1.29 -9.70
C PHE A 57 -10.54 -0.55 -10.17
N PRO A 58 -10.93 -0.70 -11.44
CA PRO A 58 -12.10 0.00 -12.00
C PRO A 58 -13.42 -0.32 -11.28
N ASP A 59 -13.56 -1.55 -10.79
CA ASP A 59 -14.77 -2.01 -10.10
C ASP A 59 -14.87 -1.56 -8.63
N THR A 60 -13.80 -1.02 -8.08
CA THR A 60 -13.73 -0.64 -6.65
C THR A 60 -13.49 0.84 -6.43
N VAL A 61 -12.91 1.55 -7.39
CA VAL A 61 -12.46 2.93 -7.21
C VAL A 61 -13.56 3.88 -6.72
N MET A 62 -14.77 3.74 -7.23
CA MET A 62 -15.89 4.59 -6.80
C MET A 62 -16.31 4.32 -5.37
N LEU A 63 -16.39 3.04 -4.98
CA LEU A 63 -16.74 2.63 -3.62
C LEU A 63 -15.66 3.02 -2.61
N VAL A 64 -14.40 2.90 -3.00
CA VAL A 64 -13.29 3.34 -2.15
C VAL A 64 -13.26 4.86 -2.01
N ASN A 65 -13.57 5.59 -3.06
CA ASN A 65 -13.69 7.05 -2.99
C ASN A 65 -14.82 7.48 -2.05
N GLU A 66 -15.95 6.79 -2.08
CA GLU A 66 -17.06 7.02 -1.17
C GLU A 66 -16.64 6.81 0.30
N ILE A 67 -16.03 5.67 0.60
CA ILE A 67 -15.58 5.37 1.97
C ILE A 67 -14.47 6.29 2.46
N ASN A 68 -13.63 6.81 1.56
CA ASN A 68 -12.61 7.79 1.91
C ASN A 68 -13.21 9.14 2.33
N GLN A 69 -14.34 9.53 1.77
CA GLN A 69 -15.08 10.73 2.22
C GLN A 69 -15.69 10.52 3.61
N LEU A 70 -16.01 9.28 3.94
CA LEU A 70 -16.59 8.87 5.21
C LEU A 70 -15.54 8.36 6.22
N HIS A 71 -14.32 8.89 6.15
CA HIS A 71 -13.18 8.46 6.99
C HIS A 71 -13.39 8.63 8.50
N HIS A 72 -14.38 9.43 8.90
CA HIS A 72 -14.76 9.65 10.30
C HIS A 72 -15.63 8.52 10.88
N LEU A 73 -16.14 7.61 10.04
CA LEU A 73 -16.90 6.45 10.49
C LEU A 73 -16.02 5.43 11.23
N ASP A 74 -16.66 4.65 12.08
CA ASP A 74 -16.00 3.56 12.77
C ASP A 74 -15.32 2.61 11.80
N LYS A 75 -14.16 2.13 12.15
CA LYS A 75 -13.35 1.25 11.28
C LYS A 75 -14.06 -0.06 10.96
N LYS A 76 -14.83 -0.61 11.90
CA LYS A 76 -15.68 -1.77 11.65
C LYS A 76 -16.70 -1.49 10.55
N LEU A 77 -17.36 -0.35 10.60
CA LEU A 77 -18.36 0.04 9.60
C LEU A 77 -17.74 0.22 8.21
N GLN A 78 -16.54 0.80 8.15
CA GLN A 78 -15.78 0.92 6.90
C GLN A 78 -15.42 -0.45 6.31
N PHE A 79 -14.97 -1.37 7.15
CA PHE A 79 -14.64 -2.74 6.74
C PHE A 79 -15.88 -3.50 6.26
N ASP A 80 -16.97 -3.46 7.00
CA ASP A 80 -18.24 -4.10 6.66
C ASP A 80 -18.82 -3.55 5.35
N PHE A 81 -18.69 -2.25 5.13
CA PHE A 81 -19.07 -1.64 3.85
C PHE A 81 -18.32 -2.27 2.67
N LEU A 82 -17.00 -2.41 2.77
CA LEU A 82 -16.19 -3.02 1.71
C LEU A 82 -16.53 -4.49 1.49
N ILE A 83 -16.70 -5.28 2.56
CA ILE A 83 -17.09 -6.69 2.46
C ILE A 83 -18.42 -6.86 1.71
N ASN A 84 -19.41 -6.06 2.06
CA ASN A 84 -20.77 -6.20 1.55
C ASN A 84 -20.95 -5.57 0.14
N SER A 85 -20.15 -4.57 -0.18
CA SER A 85 -20.29 -3.82 -1.44
C SER A 85 -19.48 -4.39 -2.59
N LEU A 86 -18.34 -5.04 -2.31
CA LEU A 86 -17.46 -5.57 -3.33
C LEU A 86 -17.80 -7.02 -3.69
N ARG A 87 -17.81 -7.33 -4.98
CA ARG A 87 -17.96 -8.71 -5.45
C ARG A 87 -16.70 -9.53 -5.18
N PRO A 88 -16.84 -10.84 -4.88
CA PRO A 88 -15.68 -11.72 -4.74
C PRO A 88 -14.85 -11.75 -6.01
N ARG A 89 -13.60 -11.33 -5.92
CA ARG A 89 -12.65 -11.31 -7.03
C ARG A 89 -11.22 -11.27 -6.52
N LYS A 90 -10.32 -12.00 -7.15
CA LYS A 90 -8.88 -11.81 -6.92
C LYS A 90 -8.47 -10.46 -7.48
N ARG A 91 -7.93 -9.58 -6.62
CA ARG A 91 -7.37 -8.29 -7.00
C ARG A 91 -5.91 -8.28 -6.59
N TYR A 92 -5.04 -8.09 -7.56
CA TYR A 92 -3.61 -7.99 -7.34
C TYR A 92 -3.13 -6.64 -7.84
N THR A 93 -2.61 -5.84 -6.93
CA THR A 93 -1.94 -4.59 -7.29
C THR A 93 -0.44 -4.83 -7.24
N PRO A 94 0.26 -4.78 -8.38
CA PRO A 94 1.70 -4.85 -8.36
C PRO A 94 2.25 -3.60 -7.67
N TRP A 95 2.85 -3.79 -6.50
CA TRP A 95 3.60 -2.72 -5.86
C TRP A 95 4.84 -2.42 -6.69
N MET A 96 5.13 -1.14 -6.90
CA MET A 96 6.36 -0.76 -7.58
C MET A 96 7.56 -1.28 -6.78
N LYS A 97 8.41 -2.09 -7.43
CA LYS A 97 9.64 -2.58 -6.81
C LYS A 97 10.54 -1.38 -6.46
N ALA A 98 11.31 -1.50 -5.39
CA ALA A 98 12.22 -0.44 -4.93
C ALA A 98 13.19 0.05 -6.03
N LYS A 99 13.60 -0.83 -6.95
CA LYS A 99 14.41 -0.47 -8.13
C LYS A 99 13.67 0.51 -9.07
N LYS A 100 12.37 0.29 -9.30
CA LYS A 100 11.55 1.21 -10.10
C LYS A 100 11.40 2.58 -9.43
N LEU A 101 11.25 2.64 -8.11
CA LEU A 101 11.16 3.89 -7.37
C LEU A 101 12.45 4.71 -7.48
N LYS A 102 13.62 4.08 -7.34
CA LYS A 102 14.92 4.75 -7.52
C LYS A 102 15.09 5.27 -8.94
N ASN A 103 14.73 4.47 -9.94
CA ASN A 103 14.80 4.89 -11.33
C ASN A 103 13.83 6.04 -11.64
N LEU A 104 12.69 6.10 -10.98
CA LEU A 104 11.74 7.22 -11.09
C LEU A 104 12.39 8.55 -10.71
N GLU A 105 13.13 8.60 -9.61
CA GLU A 105 13.84 9.81 -9.18
C GLU A 105 14.87 10.26 -10.21
N TYR A 106 15.65 9.35 -10.78
CA TYR A 106 16.61 9.68 -11.85
C TYR A 106 15.92 10.25 -13.09
N VAL A 107 14.80 9.70 -13.50
CA VAL A 107 14.03 10.19 -14.65
C VAL A 107 13.43 11.57 -14.37
N LYS A 108 12.91 11.79 -13.17
CA LYS A 108 12.39 13.09 -12.74
C LYS A 108 13.46 14.16 -12.77
N GLU A 109 14.63 13.86 -12.22
CA GLU A 109 15.76 14.80 -12.17
C GLU A 109 16.31 15.13 -13.57
N TYR A 110 16.46 14.12 -14.41
CA TYR A 110 17.04 14.27 -15.74
C TYR A 110 16.14 15.06 -16.70
N TYR A 111 14.84 14.78 -16.72
CA TYR A 111 13.88 15.39 -17.65
C TYR A 111 13.07 16.54 -17.03
N GLY A 112 13.13 16.74 -15.72
CA GLY A 112 12.28 17.69 -15.01
C GLY A 112 10.80 17.30 -15.00
N TYR A 113 10.50 16.01 -15.04
CA TYR A 113 9.13 15.50 -15.09
C TYR A 113 8.48 15.44 -13.70
N ASN A 114 7.15 15.59 -13.68
CA ASN A 114 6.35 15.25 -12.51
C ASN A 114 6.26 13.72 -12.34
N ASN A 115 5.68 13.25 -11.24
CA ASN A 115 5.58 11.82 -10.93
C ASN A 115 4.85 11.00 -12.00
N GLU A 116 3.79 11.54 -12.57
CA GLU A 116 2.98 10.87 -13.58
C GLU A 116 3.73 10.69 -14.90
N LYS A 117 4.31 11.76 -15.41
CA LYS A 117 5.13 11.73 -16.64
C LYS A 117 6.36 10.85 -16.48
N ALA A 118 7.00 10.89 -15.32
CA ALA A 118 8.17 10.05 -15.04
C ALA A 118 7.82 8.57 -14.99
N ARG A 119 6.65 8.17 -14.45
CA ARG A 119 6.17 6.79 -14.50
C ARG A 119 5.95 6.32 -15.92
N ASN A 120 5.26 7.12 -16.73
CA ASN A 120 5.03 6.81 -18.14
C ASN A 120 6.34 6.67 -18.93
N ALA A 121 7.30 7.55 -18.65
CA ALA A 121 8.63 7.47 -19.25
C ALA A 121 9.39 6.19 -18.85
N LEU A 122 9.29 5.77 -17.58
CA LEU A 122 9.91 4.53 -17.11
C LEU A 122 9.38 3.28 -17.82
N ASP A 123 8.11 3.27 -18.20
CA ASP A 123 7.52 2.13 -18.90
C ASP A 123 8.03 2.01 -20.35
N ILE A 124 8.57 3.07 -20.91
CA ILE A 124 9.11 3.15 -22.28
C ILE A 124 10.63 2.96 -22.29
N LEU A 125 11.34 3.45 -21.27
CA LEU A 125 12.79 3.41 -21.19
C LEU A 125 13.32 1.99 -20.91
N ASN A 126 14.32 1.58 -21.66
CA ASN A 126 15.03 0.32 -21.39
C ASN A 126 16.14 0.52 -20.33
N ASP A 127 16.70 -0.59 -19.85
CA ASP A 127 17.73 -0.58 -18.80
C ASP A 127 19.00 0.16 -19.22
N GLU A 128 19.37 0.13 -20.50
CA GLU A 128 20.53 0.83 -21.03
C GLU A 128 20.34 2.36 -21.02
N GLN A 129 19.14 2.80 -21.40
CA GLN A 129 18.79 4.23 -21.37
C GLN A 129 18.74 4.76 -19.94
N ILE A 130 18.21 3.99 -19.01
CA ILE A 130 18.20 4.34 -17.58
C ILE A 130 19.62 4.42 -17.04
N SER A 131 20.49 3.48 -17.43
CA SER A 131 21.90 3.50 -17.06
C SER A 131 22.63 4.73 -17.60
N ALA A 132 22.36 5.11 -18.84
CA ALA A 132 22.91 6.33 -19.45
C ALA A 132 22.46 7.59 -18.71
N ILE A 133 21.20 7.67 -18.30
CA ILE A 133 20.65 8.77 -17.48
C ILE A 133 21.39 8.87 -16.15
N LYS A 134 21.58 7.75 -15.45
CA LYS A 134 22.32 7.69 -14.19
C LYS A 134 23.76 8.18 -14.35
N THR A 135 24.43 7.77 -15.41
CA THR A 135 25.80 8.20 -15.70
C THR A 135 25.87 9.72 -15.96
N LYS A 136 24.91 10.28 -16.66
CA LYS A 136 24.85 11.73 -16.93
C LYS A 136 24.53 12.57 -15.70
N LEU A 137 23.72 12.05 -14.78
CA LEU A 137 23.40 12.71 -13.51
C LEU A 137 24.55 12.59 -12.50
N ASN A 138 25.32 11.52 -12.55
CA ASN A 138 26.57 11.37 -11.80
C ASN A 138 27.64 12.27 -12.39
N LYS A 139 27.51 13.55 -12.19
CA LYS A 139 28.59 14.53 -12.42
C LYS A 139 29.64 14.25 -11.35
N GLY A 140 30.60 13.39 -11.70
CA GLY A 140 31.68 13.02 -10.82
C GLY A 140 32.30 14.23 -10.16
N GLY A 141 32.06 14.39 -8.85
CA GLY A 141 32.87 15.25 -8.04
C GLY A 141 34.28 14.73 -8.15
N ARG A 142 35.18 15.53 -8.62
CA ARG A 142 36.61 15.27 -8.56
C ARG A 142 36.96 15.12 -7.11
N ASP A 143 37.21 13.88 -6.66
CA ASP A 143 37.82 13.65 -5.35
C ASP A 143 39.14 14.39 -5.35
N GLY A 144 39.15 15.53 -4.67
CA GLY A 144 40.37 16.27 -4.37
C GLY A 144 41.25 15.40 -3.47
N ARG A 145 42.09 14.58 -4.09
CA ARG A 145 43.30 14.05 -3.47
C ARG A 145 44.45 14.90 -3.95
N SER A 146 44.85 15.84 -3.14
CA SER A 146 46.23 16.33 -3.04
C SER A 146 46.84 15.75 -1.77
#